data_ea01ead64b27b222fa218e9a0aafcac2
#
_entry.id   ea01ead64b27b222fa218e9a0aafcac2
#
_cell.length_a   1.000
_cell.length_b   1.000
_cell.length_c   1.000
_cell.angle_alpha   90.00
_cell.angle_beta   90.00
_cell.angle_gamma   90.00
#
_symmetry.space_group_name_H-M   'P 1'
#
loop_
_entity.id
_entity.type
_entity.pdbx_description
1 polymer ?
#
loop_
_entity_poly.entity_id
_entity_poly.type
_entity_poly.pdbx_seq_one_letter_code
_entity_poly.pdbx_strand_id
1 'polypeptide(L)'
;MNTPNPSQTSIRYLALGDSYTIGESVAESERWPNQLAAMLLAEKNIQIDVTIIARTGWTTSELWDGIQTNPPQGTYDLVSLLIGVNNQYRGYSVDEYREEFRFLLTKSIEYAGGDVNRVIVLSIPDWAVTPFAIGRDRVQISSEIDTFNTVNREETESAGAHYVDITPISRQASSDAALIAGDGLHPSGKMYTLWAEEALPIAVESLIKK
;
A
#
# COMPACT_ATOMS: atom_id res chain seq x y z
N MET A 1 16.16 -29.39 -27.89
CA MET A 1 16.64 -29.23 -26.49
C MET A 1 16.74 -27.74 -26.26
N ASN A 2 15.72 -27.17 -25.61
CA ASN A 2 15.74 -25.76 -25.23
C ASN A 2 16.66 -25.64 -24.00
N THR A 3 17.81 -25.02 -24.15
CA THR A 3 18.66 -24.58 -23.03
C THR A 3 17.87 -23.56 -22.21
N PRO A 4 17.80 -23.71 -20.87
CA PRO A 4 17.21 -22.67 -20.04
C PRO A 4 18.02 -21.38 -20.23
N ASN A 5 17.31 -20.28 -20.51
CA ASN A 5 17.86 -18.94 -20.58
C ASN A 5 18.51 -18.60 -19.22
N PRO A 6 19.73 -18.00 -19.16
CA PRO A 6 20.37 -17.69 -17.89
C PRO A 6 19.49 -16.73 -17.08
N SER A 7 19.24 -17.10 -15.83
CA SER A 7 18.49 -16.44 -14.76
C SER A 7 18.18 -14.96 -15.04
N GLN A 8 16.95 -14.70 -15.47
CA GLN A 8 16.34 -13.38 -15.31
C GLN A 8 16.23 -13.19 -13.80
N THR A 9 17.07 -12.33 -13.23
CA THR A 9 16.98 -11.96 -11.81
C THR A 9 15.59 -11.36 -11.60
N SER A 10 14.74 -12.09 -10.88
CA SER A 10 13.41 -11.55 -10.55
C SER A 10 13.57 -10.33 -9.66
N ILE A 11 12.83 -9.28 -9.96
CA ILE A 11 12.72 -8.06 -9.15
C ILE A 11 12.02 -8.43 -7.85
N ARG A 12 12.55 -8.00 -6.74
CA ARG A 12 11.99 -8.25 -5.41
C ARG A 12 11.15 -7.06 -4.95
N TYR A 13 9.89 -7.32 -4.65
CA TYR A 13 8.94 -6.31 -4.18
C TYR A 13 8.44 -6.64 -2.77
N LEU A 14 8.58 -5.69 -1.83
CA LEU A 14 8.07 -5.77 -0.46
C LEU A 14 6.88 -4.84 -0.29
N ALA A 15 5.70 -5.40 0.05
CA ALA A 15 4.51 -4.63 0.35
C ALA A 15 4.20 -4.69 1.85
N LEU A 16 4.25 -3.54 2.51
CA LEU A 16 4.03 -3.35 3.95
C LEU A 16 2.67 -2.69 4.19
N GLY A 17 1.92 -3.17 5.19
CA GLY A 17 0.64 -2.54 5.49
C GLY A 17 -0.28 -3.30 6.43
N ASP A 18 -1.57 -3.09 6.22
CA ASP A 18 -2.66 -3.67 6.99
C ASP A 18 -3.62 -4.51 6.12
N SER A 19 -4.94 -4.51 6.43
CA SER A 19 -5.96 -5.23 5.66
C SER A 19 -6.03 -4.79 4.21
N TYR A 20 -5.74 -3.55 3.90
CA TYR A 20 -5.73 -3.02 2.54
C TYR A 20 -4.57 -3.55 1.70
N THR A 21 -3.47 -3.93 2.34
CA THR A 21 -2.32 -4.52 1.64
C THR A 21 -2.41 -6.04 1.58
N ILE A 22 -2.86 -6.71 2.66
CA ILE A 22 -3.09 -8.16 2.62
C ILE A 22 -4.28 -8.54 1.73
N GLY A 23 -5.14 -7.57 1.36
CA GLY A 23 -6.29 -7.79 0.52
C GLY A 23 -7.38 -8.59 1.23
N GLU A 24 -7.86 -8.05 2.37
CA GLU A 24 -8.98 -8.65 3.08
C GLU A 24 -10.19 -8.80 2.16
N SER A 25 -10.87 -9.95 2.25
CA SER A 25 -12.09 -10.28 1.49
C SER A 25 -11.94 -10.42 -0.04
N VAL A 26 -10.71 -10.48 -0.57
CA VAL A 26 -10.45 -10.79 -1.99
C VAL A 26 -9.48 -11.96 -2.15
N ALA A 27 -9.48 -12.57 -3.34
CA ALA A 27 -8.51 -13.61 -3.67
C ALA A 27 -7.08 -13.03 -3.75
N GLU A 28 -6.08 -13.88 -3.54
CA GLU A 28 -4.67 -13.45 -3.55
C GLU A 28 -4.27 -12.73 -4.84
N SER A 29 -4.73 -13.23 -5.99
CA SER A 29 -4.47 -12.61 -7.29
C SER A 29 -5.13 -11.24 -7.49
N GLU A 30 -6.12 -10.89 -6.65
CA GLU A 30 -6.85 -9.63 -6.71
C GLU A 30 -6.28 -8.57 -5.76
N ARG A 31 -5.32 -8.90 -4.89
CA ARG A 31 -4.62 -7.96 -4.03
C ARG A 31 -3.86 -6.96 -4.87
N TRP A 32 -3.93 -5.67 -4.54
CA TRP A 32 -3.30 -4.63 -5.36
C TRP A 32 -1.78 -4.83 -5.59
N PRO A 33 -0.95 -5.33 -4.62
CA PRO A 33 0.46 -5.58 -4.89
C PRO A 33 0.67 -6.69 -5.94
N ASN A 34 -0.18 -7.72 -5.92
CA ASN A 34 -0.10 -8.83 -6.89
C ASN A 34 -0.60 -8.39 -8.26
N GLN A 35 -1.63 -7.54 -8.33
CA GLN A 35 -2.09 -6.95 -9.58
C GLN A 35 -1.04 -6.02 -10.18
N LEU A 36 -0.37 -5.18 -9.38
CA LEU A 36 0.74 -4.34 -9.83
C LEU A 36 1.87 -5.19 -10.42
N ALA A 37 2.24 -6.28 -9.74
CA ALA A 37 3.26 -7.22 -10.26
C ALA A 37 2.83 -7.86 -11.59
N ALA A 38 1.56 -8.23 -11.72
CA ALA A 38 1.02 -8.78 -12.97
C ALA A 38 1.02 -7.76 -14.12
N MET A 39 0.72 -6.48 -13.84
CA MET A 39 0.77 -5.39 -14.81
C MET A 39 2.21 -5.11 -15.26
N LEU A 40 3.17 -5.09 -14.34
CA LEU A 40 4.59 -4.92 -14.64
C LEU A 40 5.12 -6.05 -15.53
N LEU A 41 4.68 -7.28 -15.29
CA LEU A 41 5.01 -8.42 -16.14
C LEU A 41 4.39 -8.27 -17.54
N ALA A 42 3.11 -7.91 -17.61
CA ALA A 42 2.38 -7.82 -18.88
C ALA A 42 2.89 -6.68 -19.77
N GLU A 43 3.18 -5.51 -19.20
CA GLU A 43 3.56 -4.32 -19.99
C GLU A 43 5.05 -4.20 -20.23
N LYS A 44 5.88 -4.62 -19.29
CA LYS A 44 7.34 -4.40 -19.31
C LYS A 44 8.15 -5.68 -19.34
N ASN A 45 7.49 -6.85 -19.29
CA ASN A 45 8.15 -8.16 -19.16
C ASN A 45 9.10 -8.23 -17.95
N ILE A 46 8.72 -7.56 -16.85
CA ILE A 46 9.45 -7.54 -15.58
C ILE A 46 8.82 -8.59 -14.66
N GLN A 47 9.56 -9.66 -14.36
CA GLN A 47 9.12 -10.67 -13.39
C GLN A 47 9.34 -10.14 -11.97
N ILE A 48 8.26 -10.09 -11.17
CA ILE A 48 8.26 -9.60 -9.80
C ILE A 48 8.01 -10.76 -8.83
N ASP A 49 8.82 -10.82 -7.78
CA ASP A 49 8.62 -11.68 -6.61
C ASP A 49 8.08 -10.83 -5.46
N VAL A 50 6.80 -11.02 -5.13
CA VAL A 50 6.09 -10.18 -4.15
C VAL A 50 6.16 -10.82 -2.76
N THR A 51 6.68 -10.07 -1.80
CA THR A 51 6.61 -10.37 -0.36
C THR A 51 5.63 -9.41 0.30
N ILE A 52 4.59 -9.92 0.95
CA ILE A 52 3.63 -9.09 1.69
C ILE A 52 3.83 -9.31 3.20
N ILE A 53 4.06 -8.21 3.93
CA ILE A 53 4.01 -8.18 5.41
C ILE A 53 2.90 -7.23 5.79
N ALA A 54 1.74 -7.79 6.02
CA ALA A 54 0.52 -7.05 6.32
C ALA A 54 -0.49 -7.95 7.04
N ARG A 55 -1.33 -7.37 7.87
CA ARG A 55 -2.40 -8.09 8.55
C ARG A 55 -3.58 -7.18 8.84
N THR A 56 -4.78 -7.74 8.76
CA THR A 56 -6.03 -7.06 9.12
C THR A 56 -5.98 -6.48 10.52
N GLY A 57 -6.32 -5.20 10.62
CA GLY A 57 -6.42 -4.48 11.88
C GLY A 57 -5.12 -3.84 12.37
N TRP A 58 -3.98 -4.08 11.73
CA TRP A 58 -2.71 -3.52 12.19
C TRP A 58 -2.65 -1.99 12.11
N THR A 59 -2.17 -1.40 13.22
CA THR A 59 -1.69 -0.02 13.31
C THR A 59 -0.22 0.05 12.86
N THR A 60 0.34 1.24 12.85
CA THR A 60 1.76 1.48 12.58
C THR A 60 2.68 0.68 13.51
N SER A 61 2.43 0.70 14.83
CA SER A 61 3.21 -0.07 15.80
C SER A 61 3.06 -1.58 15.63
N GLU A 62 1.83 -2.07 15.38
CA GLU A 62 1.57 -3.49 15.15
C GLU A 62 2.19 -4.01 13.83
N LEU A 63 2.27 -3.16 12.79
CA LEU A 63 3.03 -3.49 11.59
C LEU A 63 4.52 -3.65 11.91
N TRP A 64 5.09 -2.76 12.73
CA TRP A 64 6.49 -2.90 13.15
C TRP A 64 6.74 -4.19 13.93
N ASP A 65 5.87 -4.54 14.86
CA ASP A 65 5.95 -5.81 15.59
C ASP A 65 5.88 -7.03 14.66
N GLY A 66 5.02 -6.97 13.65
CA GLY A 66 4.93 -7.99 12.60
C GLY A 66 6.23 -8.12 11.79
N ILE A 67 6.83 -7.00 11.42
CA ILE A 67 8.13 -6.97 10.73
C ILE A 67 9.24 -7.55 11.61
N GLN A 68 9.28 -7.23 12.89
CA GLN A 68 10.27 -7.79 13.81
C GLN A 68 10.12 -9.30 14.02
N THR A 69 8.88 -9.80 14.02
CA THR A 69 8.59 -11.23 14.17
C THR A 69 9.02 -12.04 12.94
N ASN A 70 8.88 -11.47 11.75
CA ASN A 70 9.28 -12.09 10.48
C ASN A 70 10.01 -11.07 9.59
N PRO A 71 11.27 -10.76 9.90
CA PRO A 71 11.99 -9.68 9.24
C PRO A 71 12.25 -9.98 7.75
N PRO A 72 12.00 -9.01 6.86
CA PRO A 72 12.37 -9.12 5.45
C PRO A 72 13.86 -9.40 5.30
N GLN A 73 14.22 -10.30 4.38
CA GLN A 73 15.60 -10.70 4.18
C GLN A 73 16.23 -9.97 3.00
N GLY A 74 17.40 -9.36 3.22
CA GLY A 74 18.15 -8.65 2.18
C GLY A 74 17.47 -7.34 1.75
N THR A 75 17.77 -6.88 0.53
CA THR A 75 17.22 -5.66 -0.05
C THR A 75 16.17 -5.96 -1.11
N TYR A 76 15.28 -4.98 -1.34
CA TYR A 76 14.21 -5.06 -2.32
C TYR A 76 14.38 -3.99 -3.38
N ASP A 77 13.96 -4.30 -4.60
CA ASP A 77 14.01 -3.38 -5.74
C ASP A 77 12.83 -2.41 -5.74
N LEU A 78 11.75 -2.78 -5.05
CA LEU A 78 10.58 -1.95 -4.82
C LEU A 78 10.05 -2.22 -3.41
N VAL A 79 9.66 -1.16 -2.70
CA VAL A 79 8.98 -1.25 -1.39
C VAL A 79 7.76 -0.36 -1.42
N SER A 80 6.62 -0.87 -0.96
CA SER A 80 5.44 -0.03 -0.75
C SER A 80 4.98 -0.04 0.69
N LEU A 81 4.41 1.09 1.14
CA LEU A 81 3.85 1.28 2.47
C LEU A 81 2.43 1.86 2.36
N LEU A 82 1.43 1.14 2.89
CA LEU A 82 0.06 1.60 3.06
C LEU A 82 -0.41 1.22 4.46
N ILE A 83 -0.44 2.18 5.38
CA ILE A 83 -0.76 1.98 6.79
C ILE A 83 -1.37 3.24 7.40
N GLY A 84 -2.21 3.10 8.43
CA GLY A 84 -2.68 4.22 9.23
C GLY A 84 -4.20 4.27 9.41
N VAL A 85 -4.99 3.55 8.62
CA VAL A 85 -6.45 3.53 8.80
C VAL A 85 -6.84 3.07 10.20
N ASN A 86 -6.14 2.07 10.75
CA ASN A 86 -6.42 1.55 12.08
C ASN A 86 -5.98 2.49 13.21
N ASN A 87 -4.95 3.32 12.99
CA ASN A 87 -4.60 4.40 13.90
C ASN A 87 -5.74 5.42 13.97
N GLN A 88 -6.25 5.89 12.81
CA GLN A 88 -7.40 6.77 12.75
C GLN A 88 -8.64 6.12 13.37
N TYR A 89 -8.99 4.89 13.00
CA TYR A 89 -10.15 4.17 13.51
C TYR A 89 -10.15 4.00 15.03
N ARG A 90 -8.98 3.81 15.63
CA ARG A 90 -8.79 3.67 17.09
C ARG A 90 -8.60 5.00 17.80
N GLY A 91 -8.61 6.14 17.08
CA GLY A 91 -8.51 7.48 17.64
C GLY A 91 -7.12 7.86 18.15
N TYR A 92 -6.05 7.33 17.52
CA TYR A 92 -4.69 7.76 17.83
C TYR A 92 -4.48 9.22 17.43
N SER A 93 -3.60 9.92 18.15
CA SER A 93 -3.28 11.29 17.80
C SER A 93 -2.51 11.38 16.49
N VAL A 94 -2.67 12.48 15.77
CA VAL A 94 -1.95 12.74 14.51
C VAL A 94 -0.44 12.83 14.76
N ASP A 95 -0.02 13.38 15.91
CA ASP A 95 1.40 13.53 16.25
C ASP A 95 2.06 12.17 16.51
N GLU A 96 1.40 11.29 17.27
CA GLU A 96 1.86 9.91 17.49
C GLU A 96 1.95 9.14 16.18
N TYR A 97 0.91 9.25 15.35
CA TYR A 97 0.90 8.64 14.03
C TYR A 97 2.06 9.14 13.15
N ARG A 98 2.34 10.44 13.15
CA ARG A 98 3.44 11.04 12.38
C ARG A 98 4.80 10.44 12.75
N GLU A 99 5.06 10.30 14.04
CA GLU A 99 6.33 9.74 14.52
C GLU A 99 6.49 8.27 14.10
N GLU A 100 5.45 7.46 14.31
CA GLU A 100 5.45 6.04 13.95
C GLU A 100 5.49 5.83 12.43
N PHE A 101 4.75 6.64 11.66
CA PHE A 101 4.77 6.58 10.21
C PHE A 101 6.15 6.93 9.63
N ARG A 102 6.76 8.02 10.11
CA ARG A 102 8.12 8.42 9.71
C ARG A 102 9.14 7.32 10.00
N PHE A 103 9.00 6.66 11.13
CA PHE A 103 9.85 5.52 11.48
C PHE A 103 9.67 4.38 10.45
N LEU A 104 8.44 3.99 10.14
CA LEU A 104 8.16 2.93 9.15
C LEU A 104 8.63 3.30 7.75
N LEU A 105 8.48 4.56 7.34
CA LEU A 105 9.01 5.08 6.08
C LEU A 105 10.53 4.97 6.01
N THR A 106 11.22 5.32 7.11
CA THR A 106 12.68 5.15 7.22
C THR A 106 13.06 3.67 7.06
N LYS A 107 12.33 2.76 7.70
CA LYS A 107 12.57 1.31 7.56
C LYS A 107 12.29 0.82 6.13
N SER A 108 11.26 1.35 5.48
CA SER A 108 10.97 1.04 4.06
C SER A 108 12.13 1.44 3.15
N ILE A 109 12.73 2.61 3.39
CA ILE A 109 13.91 3.09 2.66
C ILE A 109 15.13 2.18 2.95
N GLU A 110 15.33 1.75 4.19
CA GLU A 110 16.39 0.79 4.55
C GLU A 110 16.22 -0.53 3.77
N TYR A 111 14.98 -1.08 3.70
CA TYR A 111 14.69 -2.29 2.90
C TYR A 111 14.87 -2.08 1.40
N ALA A 112 14.72 -0.86 0.91
CA ALA A 112 15.02 -0.48 -0.48
C ALA A 112 16.53 -0.27 -0.74
N GLY A 113 17.40 -0.63 0.21
CA GLY A 113 18.86 -0.44 0.11
C GLY A 113 19.30 1.02 0.24
N GLY A 114 18.48 1.88 0.85
CA GLY A 114 18.70 3.31 1.00
C GLY A 114 18.28 4.15 -0.22
N ASP A 115 17.73 3.53 -1.25
CA ASP A 115 17.27 4.24 -2.46
C ASP A 115 15.80 4.66 -2.31
N VAL A 116 15.58 5.94 -2.04
CA VAL A 116 14.25 6.52 -1.83
C VAL A 116 13.36 6.41 -3.07
N ASN A 117 13.96 6.37 -4.28
CA ASN A 117 13.20 6.23 -5.53
C ASN A 117 12.53 4.86 -5.68
N ARG A 118 12.89 3.90 -4.84
CA ARG A 118 12.29 2.55 -4.79
C ARG A 118 11.18 2.42 -3.76
N VAL A 119 10.81 3.52 -3.10
CA VAL A 119 9.77 3.52 -2.06
C VAL A 119 8.54 4.26 -2.55
N ILE A 120 7.39 3.58 -2.47
CA ILE A 120 6.08 4.10 -2.84
C ILE A 120 5.17 4.06 -1.61
N VAL A 121 4.64 5.20 -1.23
CA VAL A 121 3.60 5.31 -0.19
C VAL A 121 2.26 5.49 -0.87
N LEU A 122 1.27 4.68 -0.53
CA LEU A 122 -0.11 4.90 -0.92
C LEU A 122 -0.87 5.63 0.18
N SER A 123 -1.75 6.55 -0.20
CA SER A 123 -2.66 7.19 0.76
C SER A 123 -3.62 6.18 1.39
N ILE A 124 -4.13 6.51 2.59
CA ILE A 124 -5.17 5.75 3.29
C ILE A 124 -6.49 5.92 2.53
N PRO A 125 -7.21 4.84 2.16
CA PRO A 125 -8.52 4.97 1.54
C PRO A 125 -9.57 5.48 2.53
N ASP A 126 -10.59 6.18 2.00
CA ASP A 126 -11.68 6.74 2.80
C ASP A 126 -12.79 5.70 3.01
N TRP A 127 -12.80 5.09 4.19
CA TRP A 127 -13.84 4.12 4.54
C TRP A 127 -15.19 4.73 4.91
N ALA A 128 -15.29 6.06 5.08
CA ALA A 128 -16.54 6.75 5.36
C ALA A 128 -17.61 6.54 4.29
N VAL A 129 -17.18 6.28 3.03
CA VAL A 129 -18.09 6.05 1.90
C VAL A 129 -18.66 4.64 1.85
N THR A 130 -18.16 3.72 2.68
CA THR A 130 -18.53 2.30 2.67
C THR A 130 -19.82 2.02 3.46
N PRO A 131 -20.47 0.87 3.22
CA PRO A 131 -21.58 0.39 4.07
C PRO A 131 -21.20 0.26 5.55
N PHE A 132 -19.97 -0.08 5.88
CA PHE A 132 -19.48 -0.21 7.26
C PHE A 132 -19.60 1.09 8.08
N ALA A 133 -19.58 2.25 7.42
CA ALA A 133 -19.74 3.56 8.04
C ALA A 133 -21.22 3.96 8.29
N ILE A 134 -22.19 3.07 8.03
CA ILE A 134 -23.59 3.36 8.31
C ILE A 134 -23.78 3.62 9.82
N GLY A 135 -24.43 4.74 10.14
CA GLY A 135 -24.67 5.15 11.54
C GLY A 135 -23.48 5.85 12.22
N ARG A 136 -22.39 6.10 11.51
CA ARG A 136 -21.21 6.86 11.98
C ARG A 136 -21.20 8.26 11.37
N ASP A 137 -20.42 9.16 11.97
CA ASP A 137 -20.17 10.49 11.41
C ASP A 137 -19.18 10.40 10.23
N ARG A 138 -19.74 10.27 9.03
CA ARG A 138 -18.98 10.12 7.79
C ARG A 138 -18.14 11.36 7.45
N VAL A 139 -18.60 12.55 7.82
CA VAL A 139 -17.90 13.80 7.56
C VAL A 139 -16.66 13.88 8.44
N GLN A 140 -16.80 13.53 9.72
CA GLN A 140 -15.68 13.46 10.64
C GLN A 140 -14.64 12.43 10.17
N ILE A 141 -15.07 11.23 9.82
CA ILE A 141 -14.16 10.15 9.35
C ILE A 141 -13.36 10.62 8.12
N SER A 142 -14.04 11.16 7.09
CA SER A 142 -13.36 11.67 5.89
C SER A 142 -12.34 12.76 6.22
N SER A 143 -12.69 13.70 7.12
CA SER A 143 -11.80 14.77 7.55
C SER A 143 -10.57 14.26 8.30
N GLU A 144 -10.75 13.25 9.16
CA GLU A 144 -9.64 12.61 9.88
C GLU A 144 -8.73 11.85 8.91
N ILE A 145 -9.28 11.09 7.95
CA ILE A 145 -8.51 10.43 6.89
C ILE A 145 -7.70 11.45 6.08
N ASP A 146 -8.30 12.59 5.69
CA ASP A 146 -7.57 13.66 4.99
C ASP A 146 -6.41 14.21 5.83
N THR A 147 -6.60 14.33 7.16
CA THR A 147 -5.55 14.79 8.07
C THR A 147 -4.39 13.78 8.16
N PHE A 148 -4.69 12.50 8.30
CA PHE A 148 -3.68 11.44 8.30
C PHE A 148 -2.95 11.34 6.95
N ASN A 149 -3.67 11.50 5.84
CA ASN A 149 -3.08 11.53 4.51
C ASN A 149 -2.21 12.76 4.26
N THR A 150 -2.51 13.90 4.89
CA THR A 150 -1.62 15.06 4.88
C THR A 150 -0.29 14.72 5.51
N VAL A 151 -0.28 14.02 6.66
CA VAL A 151 0.95 13.54 7.29
C VAL A 151 1.71 12.58 6.37
N ASN A 152 1.02 11.60 5.78
CA ASN A 152 1.66 10.64 4.88
C ASN A 152 2.35 11.34 3.71
N ARG A 153 1.69 12.30 3.10
CA ARG A 153 2.23 13.08 1.97
C ARG A 153 3.44 13.89 2.40
N GLU A 154 3.30 14.69 3.47
CA GLU A 154 4.39 15.55 3.97
C GLU A 154 5.66 14.75 4.31
N GLU A 155 5.52 13.65 5.05
CA GLU A 155 6.66 12.82 5.44
C GLU A 155 7.28 12.12 4.23
N THR A 156 6.46 11.63 3.29
CA THR A 156 6.92 10.95 2.07
C THR A 156 7.69 11.90 1.17
N GLU A 157 7.12 13.09 0.89
CA GLU A 157 7.76 14.11 0.06
C GLU A 157 9.03 14.65 0.71
N SER A 158 9.02 14.86 2.04
CA SER A 158 10.20 15.29 2.80
C SER A 158 11.34 14.28 2.75
N ALA A 159 11.03 12.98 2.71
CA ALA A 159 12.00 11.90 2.56
C ALA A 159 12.50 11.75 1.11
N GLY A 160 11.83 12.37 0.14
CA GLY A 160 12.11 12.22 -1.30
C GLY A 160 11.57 10.92 -1.90
N ALA A 161 10.66 10.21 -1.22
CA ALA A 161 9.99 9.01 -1.72
C ALA A 161 8.74 9.37 -2.55
N HIS A 162 8.18 8.39 -3.21
CA HIS A 162 7.01 8.59 -4.08
C HIS A 162 5.70 8.46 -3.29
N TYR A 163 4.77 9.39 -3.52
CA TYR A 163 3.42 9.35 -2.96
C TYR A 163 2.38 9.10 -4.05
N VAL A 164 1.49 8.13 -3.83
CA VAL A 164 0.38 7.77 -4.72
C VAL A 164 -0.94 8.01 -3.99
N ASP A 165 -1.75 8.93 -4.50
CA ASP A 165 -3.02 9.30 -3.88
C ASP A 165 -4.18 8.45 -4.39
N ILE A 166 -4.48 7.36 -3.67
CA ILE A 166 -5.61 6.47 -4.00
C ILE A 166 -6.91 6.84 -3.28
N THR A 167 -6.89 7.83 -2.39
CA THR A 167 -8.07 8.25 -1.63
C THR A 167 -9.22 8.72 -2.53
N PRO A 168 -8.98 9.54 -3.59
CA PRO A 168 -10.04 9.92 -4.52
C PRO A 168 -10.68 8.73 -5.23
N ILE A 169 -9.88 7.69 -5.54
CA ILE A 169 -10.38 6.45 -6.15
C ILE A 169 -11.29 5.72 -5.17
N SER A 170 -10.88 5.60 -3.90
CA SER A 170 -11.68 4.93 -2.87
C SER A 170 -13.06 5.61 -2.68
N ARG A 171 -13.12 6.94 -2.80
CA ARG A 171 -14.35 7.74 -2.67
C ARG A 171 -15.37 7.47 -3.79
N GLN A 172 -14.96 6.92 -4.92
CA GLN A 172 -15.88 6.51 -6.00
C GLN A 172 -16.85 5.40 -5.55
N ALA A 173 -16.49 4.63 -4.52
CA ALA A 173 -17.37 3.62 -3.94
C ALA A 173 -18.70 4.17 -3.41
N SER A 174 -18.79 5.48 -3.16
CA SER A 174 -20.06 6.15 -2.81
C SER A 174 -21.12 6.04 -3.91
N SER A 175 -20.70 5.87 -5.17
CA SER A 175 -21.57 5.77 -6.34
C SER A 175 -21.45 4.44 -7.10
N ASP A 176 -20.39 3.66 -6.83
CA ASP A 176 -20.15 2.36 -7.46
C ASP A 176 -19.91 1.28 -6.38
N ALA A 177 -20.97 0.58 -6.00
CA ALA A 177 -20.90 -0.49 -5.01
C ALA A 177 -20.01 -1.67 -5.44
N ALA A 178 -19.72 -1.84 -6.74
CA ALA A 178 -18.82 -2.89 -7.22
C ALA A 178 -17.34 -2.66 -6.82
N LEU A 179 -17.02 -1.49 -6.29
CA LEU A 179 -15.69 -1.16 -5.75
C LEU A 179 -15.47 -1.68 -4.32
N ILE A 180 -16.53 -2.13 -3.63
CA ILE A 180 -16.47 -2.68 -2.27
C ILE A 180 -16.59 -4.20 -2.32
N ALA A 181 -15.81 -4.88 -1.50
CA ALA A 181 -15.89 -6.32 -1.31
C ALA A 181 -17.17 -6.73 -0.55
N GLY A 182 -17.43 -8.04 -0.50
CA GLY A 182 -18.67 -8.57 0.09
C GLY A 182 -18.84 -8.33 1.60
N ASP A 183 -17.79 -7.90 2.30
CA ASP A 183 -17.85 -7.54 3.73
C ASP A 183 -18.37 -6.11 3.99
N GLY A 184 -18.57 -5.31 2.95
CA GLY A 184 -19.10 -3.97 3.03
C GLY A 184 -18.13 -2.91 3.56
N LEU A 185 -16.82 -3.23 3.64
CA LEU A 185 -15.75 -2.36 4.12
C LEU A 185 -14.57 -2.29 3.16
N HIS A 186 -13.97 -3.46 2.87
CA HIS A 186 -12.71 -3.52 2.14
C HIS A 186 -12.91 -3.34 0.63
N PRO A 187 -11.87 -2.90 -0.09
CA PRO A 187 -11.90 -2.79 -1.54
C PRO A 187 -12.14 -4.12 -2.23
N SER A 188 -12.91 -4.10 -3.31
CA SER A 188 -13.01 -5.25 -4.22
C SER A 188 -11.75 -5.39 -5.08
N GLY A 189 -11.59 -6.52 -5.76
CA GLY A 189 -10.55 -6.71 -6.77
C GLY A 189 -10.56 -5.62 -7.85
N LYS A 190 -11.75 -5.11 -8.21
CA LYS A 190 -11.92 -3.98 -9.16
C LYS A 190 -11.29 -2.69 -8.62
N MET A 191 -11.51 -2.34 -7.36
CA MET A 191 -10.88 -1.17 -6.76
C MET A 191 -9.36 -1.34 -6.65
N TYR A 192 -8.90 -2.51 -6.27
CA TYR A 192 -7.47 -2.82 -6.21
C TYR A 192 -6.80 -2.74 -7.60
N THR A 193 -7.53 -3.05 -8.69
CA THR A 193 -7.04 -2.82 -10.06
C THR A 193 -6.76 -1.33 -10.29
N LEU A 194 -7.69 -0.45 -9.93
CA LEU A 194 -7.52 1.00 -10.08
C LEU A 194 -6.35 1.54 -9.25
N TRP A 195 -6.12 1.00 -8.04
CA TRP A 195 -4.96 1.40 -7.23
C TRP A 195 -3.63 0.94 -7.85
N ALA A 196 -3.61 -0.28 -8.40
CA ALA A 196 -2.44 -0.79 -9.08
C ALA A 196 -2.13 0.00 -10.37
N GLU A 197 -3.16 0.39 -11.13
CA GLU A 197 -3.04 1.26 -12.30
C GLU A 197 -2.46 2.63 -11.94
N GLU A 198 -2.90 3.23 -10.81
CA GLU A 198 -2.39 4.52 -10.33
C GLU A 198 -0.93 4.43 -9.88
N ALA A 199 -0.53 3.32 -9.26
CA ALA A 199 0.84 3.09 -8.81
C ALA A 199 1.80 2.66 -9.94
N LEU A 200 1.28 2.09 -11.03
CA LEU A 200 2.08 1.47 -12.09
C LEU A 200 3.11 2.42 -12.75
N PRO A 201 2.78 3.67 -13.13
CA PRO A 201 3.77 4.56 -13.74
C PRO A 201 4.98 4.81 -12.84
N ILE A 202 4.74 5.00 -11.54
CA ILE A 202 5.78 5.22 -10.53
C ILE A 202 6.62 3.96 -10.33
N ALA A 203 5.98 2.80 -10.23
CA ALA A 203 6.69 1.53 -10.10
C ALA A 203 7.58 1.24 -11.31
N VAL A 204 7.12 1.56 -12.53
CA VAL A 204 7.94 1.47 -13.75
C VAL A 204 9.14 2.42 -13.67
N GLU A 205 8.94 3.67 -13.28
CA GLU A 205 10.02 4.65 -13.13
C GLU A 205 11.08 4.19 -12.12
N SER A 206 10.62 3.70 -10.95
CA SER A 206 11.47 3.20 -9.87
C SER A 206 12.35 2.01 -10.28
N LEU A 207 11.86 1.16 -11.18
CA LEU A 207 12.55 -0.06 -11.60
C LEU A 207 13.45 0.13 -12.84
N ILE A 208 13.20 1.14 -13.68
CA ILE A 208 13.93 1.37 -14.94
C ILE A 208 15.07 2.38 -14.78
N LYS A 209 14.95 3.35 -13.90
CA LYS A 209 16.03 4.29 -13.59
C LYS A 209 17.09 3.61 -12.70
N LYS A 210 18.04 2.95 -13.34
CA LYS A 210 19.29 2.48 -12.70
C LYS A 210 20.43 3.42 -12.99
#